data_69b53fd7a3318747f5980b7a891b611c
#
_entry.id   69b53fd7a3318747f5980b7a891b611c
#
_cell.length_a   1.000
_cell.length_b   1.000
_cell.length_c   1.000
_cell.angle_alpha   90.00
_cell.angle_beta   90.00
_cell.angle_gamma   90.00
#
_symmetry.space_group_name_H-M   'P 1'
#
loop_
_entity.id
_entity.type
_entity.pdbx_description
1 polymer ?
#
loop_
_entity_poly.entity_id
_entity_poly.type
_entity_poly.pdbx_seq_one_letter_code
_entity_poly.pdbx_strand_id
1 'polypeptide(L)'
;IPNVNTMIIQDAQLFGLSQLYQLRGRVGRSNRTAYAFLMYRRNSILKEEAEKRLKAIREFTDLGSGFKIAMRDLEIRGAGNLLGAEQSGHMESVGYDLYCKMLNEAVLTMKGEQQEVDTFTTSIDLSIDAYIPETYIKSESEKLSWYKRIATIETQEESEDMIEEMTDRYGDTPAPLIRLMDVALLREEAHQAWLLSIEQKGSKILFTMNPRAKVRVEEIDGFLKQYRNKMKIKPEANPVFVFESTGIPKKDLLAKVREIIGGIQKLQDKS
;
A
#
# COMPACT_ATOMS: atom_id res chain seq x y z
N ILE A 1 -4.59 23.98 -23.69
CA ILE A 1 -4.81 25.33 -24.26
C ILE A 1 -3.47 25.80 -24.80
N PRO A 2 -3.32 26.08 -26.10
CA PRO A 2 -2.08 26.58 -26.66
C PRO A 2 -1.72 27.92 -25.98
N ASN A 3 -0.43 28.12 -25.67
CA ASN A 3 0.13 29.33 -25.07
C ASN A 3 -0.18 29.64 -23.60
N VAL A 4 -0.77 28.73 -22.84
CA VAL A 4 -0.85 28.86 -21.37
C VAL A 4 0.51 28.54 -20.74
N ASN A 5 1.11 29.54 -20.10
CA ASN A 5 2.40 29.41 -19.42
C ASN A 5 2.30 29.55 -17.89
N THR A 6 1.13 29.82 -17.35
CA THR A 6 0.92 30.04 -15.92
C THR A 6 -0.29 29.27 -15.44
N MET A 7 -0.12 28.53 -14.33
CA MET A 7 -1.17 27.79 -13.65
C MET A 7 -1.20 28.17 -12.17
N ILE A 8 -2.38 28.36 -11.62
CA ILE A 8 -2.60 28.59 -10.18
C ILE A 8 -3.49 27.46 -9.65
N ILE A 9 -3.00 26.73 -8.66
CA ILE A 9 -3.70 25.65 -8.00
C ILE A 9 -4.04 26.12 -6.59
N GLN A 10 -5.33 26.36 -6.33
CA GLN A 10 -5.82 26.72 -4.99
C GLN A 10 -5.98 25.49 -4.12
N ASP A 11 -5.84 25.67 -2.80
CA ASP A 11 -5.93 24.61 -1.79
C ASP A 11 -5.08 23.38 -2.14
N ALA A 12 -3.85 23.62 -2.63
CA ALA A 12 -2.93 22.60 -3.13
C ALA A 12 -2.63 21.48 -2.08
N GLN A 13 -2.80 21.76 -0.79
CA GLN A 13 -2.64 20.79 0.30
C GLN A 13 -3.67 19.65 0.26
N LEU A 14 -4.79 19.83 -0.43
CA LEU A 14 -5.85 18.81 -0.56
C LEU A 14 -5.59 17.82 -1.70
N PHE A 15 -4.65 18.14 -2.58
CA PHE A 15 -4.32 17.29 -3.73
C PHE A 15 -3.29 16.22 -3.37
N GLY A 16 -3.40 15.06 -4.01
CA GLY A 16 -2.35 14.06 -4.01
C GLY A 16 -1.11 14.50 -4.79
N LEU A 17 0.05 13.94 -4.49
CA LEU A 17 1.32 14.33 -5.13
C LEU A 17 1.28 14.07 -6.64
N SER A 18 0.76 12.92 -7.07
CA SER A 18 0.57 12.58 -8.48
C SER A 18 -0.36 13.55 -9.22
N GLN A 19 -1.44 13.98 -8.56
CA GLN A 19 -2.37 14.96 -9.12
C GLN A 19 -1.69 16.33 -9.34
N LEU A 20 -0.93 16.79 -8.36
CA LEU A 20 -0.15 18.04 -8.46
C LEU A 20 0.88 17.95 -9.60
N TYR A 21 1.53 16.81 -9.75
CA TYR A 21 2.49 16.59 -10.84
C TYR A 21 1.81 16.61 -12.21
N GLN A 22 0.68 15.93 -12.38
CA GLN A 22 -0.10 15.94 -13.62
C GLN A 22 -0.60 17.34 -13.97
N LEU A 23 -1.12 18.09 -12.99
CA LEU A 23 -1.57 19.47 -13.18
C LEU A 23 -0.40 20.35 -13.62
N ARG A 24 0.75 20.29 -12.92
CA ARG A 24 1.96 21.02 -13.30
C ARG A 24 2.39 20.69 -14.74
N GLY A 25 2.30 19.43 -15.15
CA GLY A 25 2.64 18.97 -16.49
C GLY A 25 1.70 19.51 -17.61
N ARG A 26 0.64 20.23 -17.25
CA ARG A 26 -0.25 20.89 -18.24
C ARG A 26 0.27 22.23 -18.74
N VAL A 27 1.26 22.83 -18.07
CA VAL A 27 1.98 24.02 -18.51
C VAL A 27 3.42 23.67 -18.87
N GLY A 28 4.09 24.52 -19.65
CA GLY A 28 5.50 24.32 -20.02
C GLY A 28 5.72 23.32 -21.16
N ARG A 29 4.78 23.18 -22.07
CA ARG A 29 4.88 22.34 -23.27
C ARG A 29 5.46 23.06 -24.48
N SER A 30 6.02 24.25 -24.29
CA SER A 30 6.69 25.02 -25.31
C SER A 30 8.09 25.41 -24.84
N ASN A 31 8.86 26.07 -25.70
CA ASN A 31 10.18 26.60 -25.36
C ASN A 31 10.14 27.86 -24.45
N ARG A 32 8.97 28.23 -23.94
CA ARG A 32 8.80 29.35 -23.01
C ARG A 32 8.76 28.88 -21.57
N THR A 33 9.33 29.67 -20.67
CA THR A 33 9.27 29.44 -19.22
C THR A 33 7.81 29.41 -18.75
N ALA A 34 7.48 28.40 -17.96
CA ALA A 34 6.16 28.21 -17.39
C ALA A 34 6.20 28.21 -15.86
N TYR A 35 5.11 28.65 -15.25
CA TYR A 35 4.99 28.79 -13.81
C TYR A 35 3.76 28.03 -13.31
N ALA A 36 3.94 27.27 -12.22
CA ALA A 36 2.85 26.65 -11.47
C ALA A 36 2.87 27.14 -10.03
N PHE A 37 1.87 27.88 -9.63
CA PHE A 37 1.71 28.40 -8.26
C PHE A 37 0.82 27.46 -7.45
N LEU A 38 1.38 26.85 -6.40
CA LEU A 38 0.70 25.99 -5.46
C LEU A 38 0.31 26.83 -4.23
N MET A 39 -0.96 27.16 -4.13
CA MET A 39 -1.47 28.04 -3.08
C MET A 39 -2.13 27.23 -1.95
N TYR A 40 -1.87 27.62 -0.72
CA TYR A 40 -2.53 27.11 0.48
C TYR A 40 -2.80 28.23 1.48
N ARG A 41 -3.71 28.01 2.42
CA ARG A 41 -4.12 29.06 3.38
C ARG A 41 -2.98 29.38 4.35
N ARG A 42 -2.64 30.67 4.47
CA ARG A 42 -1.50 31.14 5.27
C ARG A 42 -1.53 30.74 6.76
N ASN A 43 -2.71 30.56 7.34
CA ASN A 43 -2.89 30.23 8.75
C ASN A 43 -3.39 28.79 9.00
N SER A 44 -3.33 27.92 8.01
CA SER A 44 -3.69 26.52 8.19
C SER A 44 -2.47 25.72 8.66
N ILE A 45 -2.63 24.97 9.76
CA ILE A 45 -1.67 23.94 10.13
C ILE A 45 -1.78 22.84 9.07
N LEU A 46 -0.75 22.74 8.23
CA LEU A 46 -0.68 21.65 7.25
C LEU A 46 -0.43 20.32 7.99
N LYS A 47 -1.14 19.30 7.58
CA LYS A 47 -0.78 17.94 8.01
C LYS A 47 0.62 17.61 7.46
N GLU A 48 1.41 16.89 8.22
CA GLU A 48 2.79 16.51 7.87
C GLU A 48 2.91 15.92 6.46
N GLU A 49 1.96 15.04 6.09
CA GLU A 49 1.91 14.44 4.77
C GLU A 49 1.65 15.47 3.64
N ALA A 50 0.81 16.48 3.89
CA ALA A 50 0.54 17.53 2.92
C ALA A 50 1.78 18.42 2.71
N GLU A 51 2.50 18.71 3.79
CA GLU A 51 3.75 19.46 3.74
C GLU A 51 4.82 18.70 2.94
N LYS A 52 4.99 17.39 3.22
CA LYS A 52 5.91 16.51 2.48
C LYS A 52 5.59 16.48 0.99
N ARG A 53 4.28 16.38 0.61
CA ARG A 53 3.86 16.42 -0.80
C ARG A 53 4.18 17.76 -1.49
N LEU A 54 3.87 18.87 -0.84
CA LEU A 54 4.16 20.20 -1.39
C LEU A 54 5.66 20.46 -1.52
N LYS A 55 6.46 19.93 -0.60
CA LYS A 55 7.91 19.99 -0.68
C LYS A 55 8.43 19.14 -1.84
N ALA A 56 7.96 17.92 -1.99
CA ALA A 56 8.36 17.03 -3.07
C ALA A 56 8.08 17.62 -4.46
N ILE A 57 6.86 18.17 -4.70
CA ILE A 57 6.53 18.75 -6.02
C ILE A 57 7.38 19.99 -6.34
N ARG A 58 7.90 20.68 -5.32
CA ARG A 58 8.82 21.83 -5.48
C ARG A 58 10.25 21.39 -5.78
N GLU A 59 10.70 20.27 -5.21
CA GLU A 59 12.05 19.74 -5.41
C GLU A 59 12.19 19.10 -6.81
N PHE A 60 11.20 18.36 -7.26
CA PHE A 60 11.26 17.65 -8.54
C PHE A 60 10.74 18.51 -9.69
N THR A 61 11.53 19.51 -10.11
CA THR A 61 11.16 20.45 -11.17
C THR A 61 11.45 19.97 -12.58
N ASP A 62 12.31 18.98 -12.76
CA ASP A 62 12.78 18.52 -14.06
C ASP A 62 11.66 17.78 -14.84
N LEU A 63 11.67 17.96 -16.17
CA LEU A 63 10.84 17.19 -17.08
C LEU A 63 11.25 15.70 -16.98
N GLY A 64 10.26 14.81 -16.83
CA GLY A 64 10.54 13.39 -16.67
C GLY A 64 10.65 12.90 -15.22
N SER A 65 10.47 13.77 -14.23
CA SER A 65 10.50 13.40 -12.80
C SER A 65 9.32 12.55 -12.32
N GLY A 66 8.47 12.06 -13.25
CA GLY A 66 7.27 11.26 -12.90
C GLY A 66 7.58 10.07 -12.03
N PHE A 67 8.68 9.38 -12.31
CA PHE A 67 9.16 8.26 -11.52
C PHE A 67 9.55 8.67 -10.09
N LYS A 68 10.33 9.76 -9.95
CA LYS A 68 10.73 10.30 -8.64
C LYS A 68 9.52 10.74 -7.81
N ILE A 69 8.54 11.33 -8.44
CA ILE A 69 7.27 11.72 -7.82
C ILE A 69 6.50 10.51 -7.34
N ALA A 70 6.42 9.43 -8.14
CA ALA A 70 5.75 8.20 -7.75
C ALA A 70 6.43 7.55 -6.54
N MET A 71 7.76 7.47 -6.53
CA MET A 71 8.53 6.96 -5.40
C MET A 71 8.31 7.80 -4.14
N ARG A 72 8.33 9.13 -4.28
CA ARG A 72 8.12 10.03 -3.14
C ARG A 72 6.70 9.98 -2.59
N ASP A 73 5.70 9.77 -3.45
CA ASP A 73 4.30 9.56 -3.03
C ASP A 73 4.18 8.27 -2.20
N LEU A 74 4.89 7.19 -2.58
CA LEU A 74 4.99 5.95 -1.83
C LEU A 74 5.60 6.15 -0.44
N GLU A 75 6.71 6.86 -0.36
CA GLU A 75 7.37 7.14 0.91
C GLU A 75 6.48 7.96 1.86
N ILE A 76 5.76 8.96 1.33
CA ILE A 76 4.87 9.81 2.12
C ILE A 76 3.66 9.03 2.66
N ARG A 77 3.12 8.11 1.88
CA ARG A 77 1.95 7.29 2.27
C ARG A 77 2.31 6.11 3.15
N GLY A 78 3.58 5.73 3.20
CA GLY A 78 4.03 4.45 3.77
C GLY A 78 3.77 3.28 2.82
N ALA A 79 4.55 2.21 2.95
CA ALA A 79 4.49 1.07 2.03
C ALA A 79 3.25 0.17 2.22
N GLY A 80 2.46 0.36 3.27
CA GLY A 80 1.18 -0.31 3.44
C GLY A 80 0.22 -0.09 2.27
N ASN A 81 0.33 1.05 1.58
CA ASN A 81 -0.46 1.39 0.40
C ASN A 81 0.09 0.85 -0.92
N LEU A 82 1.31 0.30 -0.93
CA LEU A 82 1.91 -0.34 -2.13
C LEU A 82 1.25 -1.67 -2.46
N LEU A 83 0.71 -2.33 -1.45
CA LEU A 83 0.19 -3.69 -1.53
C LEU A 83 -1.34 -3.72 -1.62
N GLY A 84 -2.00 -2.55 -1.69
CA GLY A 84 -3.45 -2.42 -1.75
C GLY A 84 -3.93 -1.78 -3.04
N ALA A 85 -4.81 -2.50 -3.76
CA ALA A 85 -5.55 -1.97 -4.89
C ALA A 85 -6.67 -1.06 -4.38
N GLU A 86 -6.39 0.19 -4.12
CA GLU A 86 -7.35 1.32 -4.21
C GLU A 86 -6.65 2.66 -3.99
N GLN A 87 -6.58 3.55 -4.94
CA GLN A 87 -7.50 4.65 -5.16
C GLN A 87 -7.00 5.65 -6.20
N SER A 88 -7.90 6.00 -7.08
CA SER A 88 -8.07 7.28 -7.78
C SER A 88 -6.82 8.19 -7.87
N GLY A 89 -6.04 7.99 -8.92
CA GLY A 89 -4.92 8.85 -9.31
C GLY A 89 -3.74 8.12 -9.95
N HIS A 90 -3.75 6.78 -9.98
CA HIS A 90 -2.63 5.96 -10.47
C HIS A 90 -2.94 5.20 -11.77
N MET A 91 -3.32 5.89 -12.84
CA MET A 91 -3.54 5.19 -14.12
C MET A 91 -2.28 4.54 -14.70
N GLU A 92 -1.07 4.96 -14.31
CA GLU A 92 0.17 4.34 -14.81
C GLU A 92 0.68 3.19 -13.93
N SER A 93 0.54 3.22 -12.61
CA SER A 93 0.96 2.10 -11.76
C SER A 93 -0.06 0.95 -11.79
N VAL A 94 -1.36 1.25 -11.80
CA VAL A 94 -2.43 0.27 -12.04
C VAL A 94 -2.28 -0.37 -13.41
N GLY A 95 -1.84 0.38 -14.43
CA GLY A 95 -1.58 -0.16 -15.77
C GLY A 95 -0.48 -1.22 -15.78
N TYR A 96 0.60 -1.04 -15.02
CA TYR A 96 1.70 -2.01 -15.00
C TYR A 96 1.37 -3.27 -14.18
N ASP A 97 0.78 -3.11 -13.00
CA ASP A 97 0.37 -4.26 -12.18
C ASP A 97 -0.74 -5.05 -12.85
N LEU A 98 -1.70 -4.36 -13.49
CA LEU A 98 -2.73 -5.00 -14.30
C LEU A 98 -2.11 -5.69 -15.53
N TYR A 99 -1.12 -5.07 -16.19
CA TYR A 99 -0.40 -5.66 -17.32
C TYR A 99 0.37 -6.91 -16.88
N CYS A 100 1.11 -6.86 -15.79
CA CYS A 100 1.82 -8.02 -15.24
C CYS A 100 0.85 -9.14 -14.84
N LYS A 101 -0.30 -8.81 -14.25
CA LYS A 101 -1.35 -9.76 -13.92
C LYS A 101 -1.95 -10.40 -15.18
N MET A 102 -2.32 -9.61 -16.17
CA MET A 102 -2.84 -10.10 -17.45
C MET A 102 -1.81 -10.96 -18.22
N LEU A 103 -0.52 -10.60 -18.15
CA LEU A 103 0.56 -11.37 -18.75
C LEU A 103 0.73 -12.73 -18.06
N ASN A 104 0.70 -12.76 -16.73
CA ASN A 104 0.72 -14.00 -15.96
C ASN A 104 -0.51 -14.87 -16.24
N GLU A 105 -1.70 -14.29 -16.28
CA GLU A 105 -2.94 -14.99 -16.62
C GLU A 105 -2.87 -15.57 -18.04
N ALA A 106 -2.35 -14.80 -19.01
CA ALA A 106 -2.16 -15.26 -20.37
C ALA A 106 -1.15 -16.42 -20.47
N VAL A 107 -0.04 -16.35 -19.73
CA VAL A 107 0.98 -17.41 -19.68
C VAL A 107 0.42 -18.69 -19.03
N LEU A 108 -0.35 -18.58 -17.95
CA LEU A 108 -1.01 -19.72 -17.29
C LEU A 108 -2.06 -20.35 -18.21
N THR A 109 -2.85 -19.53 -18.90
CA THR A 109 -3.82 -20.00 -19.91
C THR A 109 -3.15 -20.73 -21.06
N MET A 110 -2.00 -20.23 -21.55
CA MET A 110 -1.23 -20.89 -22.62
C MET A 110 -0.58 -22.21 -22.17
N LYS A 111 -0.30 -22.37 -20.87
CA LYS A 111 0.22 -23.64 -20.30
C LYS A 111 -0.86 -24.69 -20.07
N GLY A 112 -2.13 -24.39 -20.28
CA GLY A 112 -3.23 -25.32 -20.08
C GLY A 112 -3.56 -25.59 -18.59
N GLU A 113 -2.97 -24.85 -17.68
CA GLU A 113 -3.26 -24.87 -16.24
C GLU A 113 -4.44 -23.95 -15.97
N GLN A 114 -5.64 -24.34 -16.41
CA GLN A 114 -6.89 -23.74 -15.94
C GLN A 114 -7.17 -24.28 -14.53
N GLN A 115 -6.53 -23.73 -13.53
CA GLN A 115 -7.15 -23.60 -12.23
C GLN A 115 -8.03 -22.35 -12.30
N GLU A 116 -9.31 -22.47 -11.91
CA GLU A 116 -10.12 -21.32 -11.53
C GLU A 116 -9.43 -20.66 -10.31
N VAL A 117 -8.41 -19.86 -10.60
CA VAL A 117 -7.77 -19.05 -9.57
C VAL A 117 -8.79 -17.97 -9.24
N ASP A 118 -9.41 -18.09 -8.09
CA ASP A 118 -10.25 -17.04 -7.49
C ASP A 118 -9.37 -15.78 -7.35
N THR A 119 -9.37 -14.96 -8.41
CA THR A 119 -8.47 -13.81 -8.56
C THR A 119 -9.03 -12.61 -7.79
N PHE A 120 -8.87 -12.61 -6.49
CA PHE A 120 -9.02 -11.40 -5.70
C PHE A 120 -7.63 -10.95 -5.21
N THR A 121 -7.47 -9.67 -4.97
CA THR A 121 -6.25 -9.09 -4.40
C THR A 121 -6.54 -8.65 -2.97
N THR A 122 -5.58 -8.91 -2.08
CA THR A 122 -5.66 -8.46 -0.70
C THR A 122 -4.89 -7.16 -0.52
N SER A 123 -5.51 -6.18 0.14
CA SER A 123 -4.89 -4.90 0.46
C SER A 123 -4.62 -4.76 1.96
N ILE A 124 -3.50 -4.12 2.32
CA ILE A 124 -3.15 -3.80 3.70
C ILE A 124 -2.85 -2.31 3.82
N ASP A 125 -3.63 -1.61 4.65
CA ASP A 125 -3.46 -0.21 4.98
C ASP A 125 -3.38 -0.04 6.50
N LEU A 126 -2.16 -0.05 7.03
CA LEU A 126 -1.85 0.10 8.45
C LEU A 126 -0.95 1.32 8.67
N SER A 127 -1.18 2.05 9.76
CA SER A 127 -0.37 3.23 10.15
C SER A 127 0.99 2.83 10.72
N ILE A 128 1.84 2.22 9.88
CA ILE A 128 3.18 1.75 10.23
C ILE A 128 4.23 2.31 9.26
N ASP A 129 5.44 2.52 9.76
CA ASP A 129 6.58 2.98 8.95
C ASP A 129 7.25 1.77 8.29
N ALA A 130 6.78 1.39 7.11
CA ALA A 130 7.26 0.25 6.33
C ALA A 130 7.68 0.73 4.91
N TYR A 131 8.97 0.94 4.69
CA TYR A 131 9.53 1.48 3.44
C TYR A 131 11.04 1.22 3.33
N ILE A 132 11.61 1.44 2.14
CA ILE A 132 13.06 1.41 1.90
C ILE A 132 13.62 2.82 2.10
N PRO A 133 14.42 3.11 3.17
CA PRO A 133 14.99 4.43 3.41
C PRO A 133 15.91 4.91 2.28
N GLU A 134 15.88 6.21 1.96
CA GLU A 134 16.83 6.82 0.99
C GLU A 134 18.29 6.68 1.40
N THR A 135 18.54 6.63 2.71
CA THR A 135 19.89 6.42 3.26
C THR A 135 20.41 5.01 3.02
N TYR A 136 19.52 4.04 2.84
CA TYR A 136 19.86 2.64 2.61
C TYR A 136 20.07 2.35 1.12
N ILE A 137 19.10 2.72 0.26
CA ILE A 137 19.25 2.62 -1.20
C ILE A 137 19.04 4.00 -1.80
N LYS A 138 20.09 4.57 -2.39
CA LYS A 138 20.05 5.92 -3.00
C LYS A 138 19.46 5.93 -4.40
N SER A 139 19.61 4.83 -5.13
CA SER A 139 19.13 4.70 -6.51
C SER A 139 17.62 4.43 -6.52
N GLU A 140 16.85 5.35 -7.08
CA GLU A 140 15.40 5.21 -7.18
C GLU A 140 14.96 4.04 -8.09
N SER A 141 15.72 3.77 -9.14
CA SER A 141 15.45 2.63 -10.02
C SER A 141 15.68 1.29 -9.31
N GLU A 142 16.72 1.20 -8.46
CA GLU A 142 16.97 0.03 -7.63
C GLU A 142 15.90 -0.15 -6.56
N LYS A 143 15.50 0.95 -5.88
CA LYS A 143 14.38 0.90 -4.93
C LYS A 143 13.12 0.32 -5.58
N LEU A 144 12.75 0.81 -6.78
CA LEU A 144 11.57 0.31 -7.48
C LEU A 144 11.69 -1.19 -7.79
N SER A 145 12.87 -1.63 -8.23
CA SER A 145 13.12 -3.05 -8.47
C SER A 145 12.92 -3.88 -7.22
N TRP A 146 13.43 -3.39 -6.08
CA TRP A 146 13.26 -4.05 -4.79
C TRP A 146 11.81 -4.05 -4.32
N TYR A 147 11.09 -2.93 -4.43
CA TYR A 147 9.66 -2.89 -4.10
C TYR A 147 8.85 -3.91 -4.90
N LYS A 148 9.14 -4.07 -6.20
CA LYS A 148 8.48 -5.08 -7.04
C LYS A 148 8.77 -6.51 -6.56
N ARG A 149 10.01 -6.81 -6.22
CA ARG A 149 10.40 -8.12 -5.69
C ARG A 149 9.76 -8.38 -4.32
N ILE A 150 9.77 -7.38 -3.43
CA ILE A 150 9.13 -7.48 -2.12
C ILE A 150 7.62 -7.73 -2.26
N ALA A 151 6.99 -7.11 -3.25
CA ALA A 151 5.56 -7.30 -3.51
C ALA A 151 5.20 -8.73 -3.99
N THR A 152 6.16 -9.54 -4.40
CA THR A 152 5.94 -10.94 -4.81
C THR A 152 6.33 -11.96 -3.75
N ILE A 153 6.70 -11.53 -2.54
CA ILE A 153 7.02 -12.44 -1.43
C ILE A 153 5.75 -13.17 -0.98
N GLU A 154 5.83 -14.50 -0.94
CA GLU A 154 4.76 -15.38 -0.49
C GLU A 154 5.16 -16.21 0.73
N THR A 155 6.45 -16.45 0.93
CA THR A 155 6.96 -17.32 2.00
C THR A 155 7.97 -16.62 2.92
N GLN A 156 8.09 -17.14 4.13
CA GLN A 156 9.08 -16.67 5.10
C GLN A 156 10.52 -16.85 4.57
N GLU A 157 10.79 -17.98 3.89
CA GLU A 157 12.08 -18.31 3.30
C GLU A 157 12.48 -17.28 2.24
N GLU A 158 11.56 -16.92 1.33
CA GLU A 158 11.80 -15.85 0.33
C GLU A 158 12.10 -14.49 0.97
N SER A 159 11.44 -14.19 2.07
CA SER A 159 11.68 -12.96 2.83
C SER A 159 13.07 -12.94 3.45
N GLU A 160 13.49 -14.05 4.04
CA GLU A 160 14.82 -14.21 4.66
C GLU A 160 15.93 -14.14 3.61
N ASP A 161 15.80 -14.84 2.50
CA ASP A 161 16.73 -14.80 1.37
C ASP A 161 16.87 -13.37 0.81
N MET A 162 15.76 -12.65 0.72
CA MET A 162 15.76 -11.27 0.23
C MET A 162 16.44 -10.32 1.22
N ILE A 163 16.24 -10.49 2.53
CA ILE A 163 16.93 -9.73 3.58
C ILE A 163 18.43 -10.00 3.52
N GLU A 164 18.85 -11.26 3.33
CA GLU A 164 20.26 -11.62 3.21
C GLU A 164 20.89 -10.96 1.98
N GLU A 165 20.25 -11.06 0.80
CA GLU A 165 20.72 -10.39 -0.43
C GLU A 165 20.85 -8.87 -0.25
N MET A 166 19.86 -8.24 0.40
CA MET A 166 19.90 -6.80 0.62
C MET A 166 20.98 -6.41 1.64
N THR A 167 21.19 -7.23 2.67
CA THR A 167 22.25 -7.00 3.66
C THR A 167 23.63 -7.10 3.03
N ASP A 168 23.85 -8.08 2.17
CA ASP A 168 25.11 -8.25 1.44
C ASP A 168 25.43 -7.07 0.51
N ARG A 169 24.40 -6.47 -0.09
CA ARG A 169 24.58 -5.36 -1.04
C ARG A 169 24.68 -3.98 -0.41
N TYR A 170 23.90 -3.74 0.64
CA TYR A 170 23.68 -2.39 1.18
C TYR A 170 24.04 -2.26 2.66
N GLY A 171 24.45 -3.35 3.31
CA GLY A 171 24.74 -3.39 4.75
C GLY A 171 23.51 -3.67 5.59
N ASP A 172 23.59 -3.44 6.90
CA ASP A 172 22.57 -3.80 7.87
C ASP A 172 21.17 -3.32 7.49
N THR A 173 20.21 -4.24 7.47
CA THR A 173 18.83 -3.97 7.07
C THR A 173 18.12 -3.08 8.08
N PRO A 174 17.63 -1.90 7.69
CA PRO A 174 16.98 -0.96 8.59
C PRO A 174 15.57 -1.44 9.00
N ALA A 175 15.17 -1.12 10.24
CA ALA A 175 13.88 -1.53 10.79
C ALA A 175 12.64 -1.21 9.93
N PRO A 176 12.54 -0.07 9.20
CA PRO A 176 11.43 0.15 8.27
C PRO A 176 11.35 -0.87 7.13
N LEU A 177 12.51 -1.35 6.64
CA LEU A 177 12.56 -2.36 5.59
C LEU A 177 12.16 -3.75 6.11
N ILE A 178 12.58 -4.12 7.33
CA ILE A 178 12.13 -5.36 7.97
C ILE A 178 10.59 -5.36 8.08
N ARG A 179 10.02 -4.24 8.55
CA ARG A 179 8.54 -4.11 8.62
C ARG A 179 7.87 -4.18 7.25
N LEU A 180 8.53 -3.73 6.20
CA LEU A 180 8.02 -3.85 4.83
C LEU A 180 7.94 -5.33 4.39
N MET A 181 8.96 -6.14 4.70
CA MET A 181 8.94 -7.58 4.49
C MET A 181 7.81 -8.26 5.29
N ASP A 182 7.66 -7.88 6.57
CA ASP A 182 6.56 -8.37 7.41
C ASP A 182 5.18 -8.05 6.83
N VAL A 183 5.00 -6.86 6.24
CA VAL A 183 3.73 -6.48 5.57
C VAL A 183 3.50 -7.30 4.32
N ALA A 184 4.53 -7.61 3.54
CA ALA A 184 4.41 -8.45 2.36
C ALA A 184 3.93 -9.86 2.73
N LEU A 185 4.55 -10.47 3.74
CA LEU A 185 4.12 -11.77 4.27
C LEU A 185 2.70 -11.72 4.84
N LEU A 186 2.40 -10.67 5.60
CA LEU A 186 1.08 -10.48 6.20
C LEU A 186 -0.02 -10.38 5.14
N ARG A 187 0.28 -9.80 3.98
CA ARG A 187 -0.64 -9.74 2.84
C ARG A 187 -0.96 -11.12 2.31
N GLU A 188 0.06 -11.97 2.16
CA GLU A 188 -0.14 -13.34 1.68
C GLU A 188 -0.92 -14.17 2.70
N GLU A 189 -0.58 -14.09 4.00
CA GLU A 189 -1.35 -14.72 5.08
C GLU A 189 -2.82 -14.27 5.07
N ALA A 190 -3.07 -12.97 4.83
CA ALA A 190 -4.42 -12.41 4.73
C ALA A 190 -5.15 -12.88 3.46
N HIS A 191 -4.44 -13.04 2.35
CA HIS A 191 -4.99 -13.61 1.12
C HIS A 191 -5.44 -15.05 1.33
N GLN A 192 -4.60 -15.87 1.95
CA GLN A 192 -4.94 -17.25 2.32
C GLN A 192 -6.10 -17.34 3.32
N ALA A 193 -6.28 -16.30 4.14
CA ALA A 193 -7.42 -16.15 5.04
C ALA A 193 -8.66 -15.53 4.36
N TRP A 194 -8.71 -15.45 3.03
CA TRP A 194 -9.81 -14.90 2.25
C TRP A 194 -10.21 -13.47 2.67
N LEU A 195 -9.24 -12.65 3.05
CA LEU A 195 -9.44 -11.23 3.37
C LEU A 195 -9.22 -10.37 2.13
N LEU A 196 -10.17 -9.50 1.82
CA LEU A 196 -10.06 -8.49 0.75
C LEU A 196 -9.19 -7.31 1.19
N SER A 197 -9.37 -6.86 2.44
CA SER A 197 -8.59 -5.75 2.97
C SER A 197 -8.38 -5.83 4.48
N ILE A 198 -7.28 -5.23 4.93
CA ILE A 198 -7.01 -4.93 6.34
C ILE A 198 -6.71 -3.44 6.41
N GLU A 199 -7.61 -2.66 7.02
CA GLU A 199 -7.52 -1.20 7.06
C GLU A 199 -7.52 -0.68 8.49
N GLN A 200 -6.60 0.23 8.79
CA GLN A 200 -6.59 0.94 10.08
C GLN A 200 -7.29 2.29 9.95
N LYS A 201 -8.39 2.47 10.69
CA LYS A 201 -9.15 3.73 10.79
C LYS A 201 -9.12 4.22 12.24
N GLY A 202 -8.15 5.07 12.55
CA GLY A 202 -7.89 5.54 13.92
C GLY A 202 -7.46 4.39 14.84
N SER A 203 -8.24 4.14 15.90
CA SER A 203 -8.00 3.02 16.83
C SER A 203 -8.59 1.69 16.37
N LYS A 204 -9.24 1.63 15.23
CA LYS A 204 -9.89 0.42 14.75
C LYS A 204 -9.17 -0.17 13.57
N ILE A 205 -9.04 -1.50 13.57
CA ILE A 205 -8.54 -2.26 12.44
C ILE A 205 -9.72 -3.08 11.90
N LEU A 206 -9.99 -2.92 10.60
CA LEU A 206 -11.07 -3.55 9.87
C LEU A 206 -10.48 -4.67 9.03
N PHE A 207 -11.00 -5.88 9.18
CA PHE A 207 -10.66 -7.04 8.36
C PHE A 207 -11.88 -7.38 7.52
N THR A 208 -11.85 -7.02 6.25
CA THR A 208 -12.94 -7.23 5.31
C THR A 208 -12.79 -8.58 4.64
N MET A 209 -13.77 -9.45 4.81
CA MET A 209 -13.75 -10.79 4.22
C MET A 209 -14.27 -10.79 2.79
N ASN A 210 -13.74 -11.71 1.99
CA ASN A 210 -14.34 -12.05 0.72
C ASN A 210 -15.70 -12.73 0.97
N PRO A 211 -16.79 -12.33 0.29
CA PRO A 211 -18.13 -12.91 0.48
C PRO A 211 -18.19 -14.40 0.09
N ARG A 212 -17.23 -14.90 -0.66
CA ARG A 212 -17.11 -16.32 -1.03
C ARG A 212 -16.39 -17.17 0.02
N ALA A 213 -15.82 -16.55 1.06
CA ALA A 213 -15.13 -17.27 2.12
C ALA A 213 -16.10 -18.22 2.84
N LYS A 214 -15.76 -19.49 2.90
CA LYS A 214 -16.54 -20.49 3.63
C LYS A 214 -16.15 -20.44 5.10
N VAL A 215 -16.99 -19.80 5.92
CA VAL A 215 -16.75 -19.59 7.35
C VAL A 215 -17.71 -20.41 8.18
N ARG A 216 -17.19 -21.10 9.19
CA ARG A 216 -17.99 -21.81 10.19
C ARG A 216 -18.62 -20.80 11.16
N VAL A 217 -19.89 -20.49 10.91
CA VAL A 217 -20.63 -19.44 11.64
C VAL A 217 -20.72 -19.75 13.15
N GLU A 218 -20.83 -21.03 13.51
CA GLU A 218 -20.89 -21.51 14.89
C GLU A 218 -19.60 -21.24 15.71
N GLU A 219 -18.46 -21.06 15.06
CA GLU A 219 -17.19 -20.77 15.73
C GLU A 219 -16.90 -19.27 15.89
N ILE A 220 -17.65 -18.40 15.20
CA ILE A 220 -17.45 -16.96 15.25
C ILE A 220 -17.59 -16.42 16.67
N ASP A 221 -18.61 -16.83 17.41
CA ASP A 221 -18.83 -16.38 18.79
C ASP A 221 -17.67 -16.76 19.72
N GLY A 222 -17.14 -17.97 19.56
CA GLY A 222 -15.95 -18.43 20.28
C GLY A 222 -14.72 -17.59 19.98
N PHE A 223 -14.50 -17.28 18.71
CA PHE A 223 -13.42 -16.41 18.26
C PHE A 223 -13.54 -14.99 18.80
N LEU A 224 -14.71 -14.36 18.72
CA LEU A 224 -14.92 -12.99 19.24
C LEU A 224 -14.67 -12.90 20.76
N LYS A 225 -15.06 -13.92 21.53
CA LYS A 225 -14.88 -13.97 22.99
C LYS A 225 -13.40 -13.95 23.41
N GLN A 226 -12.48 -14.49 22.59
CA GLN A 226 -11.03 -14.47 22.87
C GLN A 226 -10.48 -13.05 22.99
N TYR A 227 -11.11 -12.07 22.33
CA TYR A 227 -10.67 -10.67 22.31
C TYR A 227 -11.39 -9.77 23.34
N ARG A 228 -12.10 -10.34 24.30
CA ARG A 228 -12.70 -9.61 25.47
C ARG A 228 -13.41 -8.30 25.07
N ASN A 229 -14.37 -8.37 24.18
CA ASN A 229 -15.13 -7.22 23.63
C ASN A 229 -14.34 -6.22 22.76
N LYS A 230 -13.05 -6.44 22.50
CA LYS A 230 -12.27 -5.62 21.58
C LYS A 230 -12.51 -5.96 20.12
N MET A 231 -13.19 -7.08 19.81
CA MET A 231 -13.52 -7.51 18.46
C MET A 231 -15.03 -7.62 18.29
N LYS A 232 -15.50 -7.16 17.15
CA LYS A 232 -16.90 -7.24 16.73
C LYS A 232 -16.97 -7.63 15.27
N ILE A 233 -18.06 -8.28 14.85
CA ILE A 233 -18.34 -8.53 13.45
C ILE A 233 -19.49 -7.62 13.00
N LYS A 234 -19.37 -7.07 11.79
CA LYS A 234 -20.45 -6.37 11.09
C LYS A 234 -20.92 -7.28 9.96
N PRO A 235 -22.19 -7.72 9.99
CA PRO A 235 -22.79 -8.55 8.96
C PRO A 235 -23.21 -7.64 7.78
N GLU A 236 -22.26 -7.28 6.94
CA GLU A 236 -22.45 -6.55 5.69
C GLU A 236 -22.39 -7.54 4.52
N ALA A 237 -22.59 -7.08 3.28
CA ALA A 237 -22.42 -7.91 2.08
C ALA A 237 -21.02 -8.58 2.04
N ASN A 238 -20.01 -7.84 2.47
CA ASN A 238 -18.69 -8.35 2.80
C ASN A 238 -18.55 -8.31 4.33
N PRO A 239 -18.55 -9.43 5.05
CA PRO A 239 -18.42 -9.44 6.50
C PRO A 239 -17.13 -8.74 6.95
N VAL A 240 -17.24 -7.88 7.96
CA VAL A 240 -16.08 -7.11 8.47
C VAL A 240 -15.88 -7.42 9.94
N PHE A 241 -14.72 -7.98 10.29
CA PHE A 241 -14.26 -8.03 11.67
C PHE A 241 -13.62 -6.69 12.02
N VAL A 242 -14.07 -6.08 13.11
CA VAL A 242 -13.58 -4.79 13.60
C VAL A 242 -12.88 -5.01 14.93
N PHE A 243 -11.58 -4.76 14.97
CA PHE A 243 -10.77 -4.90 16.16
C PHE A 243 -10.39 -3.52 16.73
N GLU A 244 -10.56 -3.32 18.02
CA GLU A 244 -10.15 -2.10 18.74
C GLU A 244 -8.69 -2.23 19.21
N SER A 245 -7.79 -1.49 18.57
CA SER A 245 -6.35 -1.53 18.82
C SER A 245 -5.87 -0.59 19.92
N THR A 246 -6.77 0.11 20.61
CA THR A 246 -6.41 1.01 21.71
C THR A 246 -5.55 0.31 22.75
N GLY A 247 -4.40 0.92 23.08
CA GLY A 247 -3.44 0.40 24.04
C GLY A 247 -2.42 -0.60 23.50
N ILE A 248 -2.45 -0.89 22.19
CA ILE A 248 -1.42 -1.70 21.53
C ILE A 248 -0.27 -0.79 21.07
N PRO A 249 0.97 -1.03 21.51
CA PRO A 249 2.12 -0.30 21.00
C PRO A 249 2.30 -0.53 19.50
N LYS A 250 2.74 0.51 18.76
CA LYS A 250 2.96 0.40 17.29
C LYS A 250 3.88 -0.76 16.90
N LYS A 251 4.89 -1.07 17.71
CA LYS A 251 5.83 -2.18 17.47
C LYS A 251 5.16 -3.56 17.51
N ASP A 252 4.08 -3.70 18.28
CA ASP A 252 3.38 -4.97 18.49
C ASP A 252 2.16 -5.11 17.57
N LEU A 253 1.86 -4.07 16.77
CA LEU A 253 0.66 -4.02 15.93
C LEU A 253 0.65 -5.12 14.86
N LEU A 254 1.76 -5.31 14.14
CA LEU A 254 1.87 -6.34 13.09
C LEU A 254 1.69 -7.75 13.66
N ALA A 255 2.33 -8.04 14.80
CA ALA A 255 2.18 -9.32 15.48
C ALA A 255 0.72 -9.58 15.89
N LYS A 256 0.03 -8.53 16.36
CA LYS A 256 -1.38 -8.64 16.72
C LYS A 256 -2.30 -8.84 15.52
N VAL A 257 -2.03 -8.15 14.42
CA VAL A 257 -2.77 -8.35 13.15
C VAL A 257 -2.56 -9.77 12.63
N ARG A 258 -1.33 -10.28 12.65
CA ARG A 258 -1.00 -11.67 12.26
C ARG A 258 -1.73 -12.70 13.12
N GLU A 259 -1.77 -12.50 14.44
CA GLU A 259 -2.54 -13.35 15.36
C GLU A 259 -4.03 -13.41 14.97
N ILE A 260 -4.62 -12.24 14.63
CA ILE A 260 -6.03 -12.15 14.24
C ILE A 260 -6.27 -12.86 12.90
N ILE A 261 -5.39 -12.66 11.91
CA ILE A 261 -5.47 -13.35 10.60
C ILE A 261 -5.46 -14.85 10.82
N GLY A 262 -4.51 -15.37 11.61
CA GLY A 262 -4.43 -16.79 11.92
C GLY A 262 -5.68 -17.34 12.65
N GLY A 263 -6.32 -16.49 13.46
CA GLY A 263 -7.62 -16.81 14.07
C GLY A 263 -8.76 -16.86 13.05
N ILE A 264 -8.83 -15.91 12.14
CA ILE A 264 -9.84 -15.88 11.05
C ILE A 264 -9.64 -17.07 10.10
N GLN A 265 -8.40 -17.40 9.76
CA GLN A 265 -8.09 -18.56 8.92
C GLN A 265 -8.59 -19.88 9.52
N LYS A 266 -8.52 -20.02 10.86
CA LYS A 266 -9.04 -21.20 11.56
C LYS A 266 -10.56 -21.32 11.53
N LEU A 267 -11.28 -20.21 11.29
CA LEU A 267 -12.74 -20.23 11.13
C LEU A 267 -13.17 -20.79 9.77
N GLN A 268 -12.25 -20.95 8.82
CA GLN A 268 -12.59 -21.42 7.48
C GLN A 268 -12.67 -22.95 7.45
N ASP A 269 -13.58 -23.45 6.62
CA ASP A 269 -13.66 -24.87 6.32
C ASP A 269 -12.39 -25.29 5.55
N LYS A 270 -11.66 -26.24 6.11
CA LYS A 270 -10.61 -26.98 5.40
C LYS A 270 -11.29 -28.05 4.53
N SER A 271 -11.90 -27.64 3.42
CA SER A 271 -12.39 -28.60 2.42
C SER A 271 -11.33 -28.90 1.38
#